data_acd9c823e54a70a9203eb5589ef3c04c
#
_entry.id   acd9c823e54a70a9203eb5589ef3c04c
#
_cell.length_a   1.000
_cell.length_b   1.000
_cell.length_c   1.000
_cell.angle_alpha   90.00
_cell.angle_beta   90.00
_cell.angle_gamma   90.00
#
_symmetry.space_group_name_H-M   'P 1'
#
loop_
_entity.id
_entity.type
_entity.pdbx_description
1 polymer ?
#
loop_
_entity_poly.entity_id
_entity_poly.type
_entity_poly.pdbx_seq_one_letter_code
_entity_poly.pdbx_strand_id
1 'polypeptide(L)'
;LFIPEVSADARIKAQKKEQETLAQRIGTNDGFARLVAFLVSTIWGPLASFFRQNGLAIGLGILGFVLLFKVGEAFMGKMSLIFYSEIGFSKSDIALYSKGLGWITTVVFTLLGGFFAIRSGAVRALFIAGIAMAATNIMFSILAWTGKSEWLFAVAVLLDDIAAAFATVAFVTFISLLVDRTYTATQYALLA
;
A
#
# COMPACT_ATOMS: atom_id res chain seq x y z
N LEU A 1 3.63 -24.51 8.64
CA LEU A 1 3.18 -25.09 7.35
C LEU A 1 4.14 -24.60 6.27
N PHE A 2 5.09 -25.48 5.86
CA PHE A 2 5.95 -25.24 4.70
C PHE A 2 5.09 -25.42 3.44
N ILE A 3 4.66 -24.31 2.84
CA ILE A 3 4.02 -24.36 1.52
C ILE A 3 5.16 -24.28 0.52
N PRO A 4 5.35 -25.27 -0.38
CA PRO A 4 6.45 -25.26 -1.32
C PRO A 4 6.39 -24.02 -2.21
N GLU A 5 7.47 -23.28 -2.25
CA GLU A 5 7.61 -22.10 -3.07
C GLU A 5 7.65 -22.55 -4.54
N VAL A 6 6.66 -22.14 -5.33
CA VAL A 6 6.65 -22.41 -6.77
C VAL A 6 7.85 -21.71 -7.38
N SER A 7 8.79 -22.47 -7.97
CA SER A 7 10.01 -21.92 -8.54
C SER A 7 9.69 -20.84 -9.60
N ALA A 8 10.57 -19.83 -9.71
CA ALA A 8 10.40 -18.77 -10.70
C ALA A 8 10.22 -19.32 -12.12
N ASP A 9 10.93 -20.42 -12.44
CA ASP A 9 10.83 -21.10 -13.72
C ASP A 9 9.46 -21.74 -13.97
N ALA A 10 8.83 -22.30 -12.94
CA ALA A 10 7.49 -22.84 -13.06
C ALA A 10 6.43 -21.75 -13.30
N ARG A 11 6.62 -20.56 -12.70
CA ARG A 11 5.75 -19.39 -12.92
C ARG A 11 5.88 -18.86 -14.35
N ILE A 12 7.13 -18.71 -14.83
CA ILE A 12 7.42 -18.27 -16.21
C ILE A 12 6.84 -19.23 -17.23
N LYS A 13 6.99 -20.56 -16.99
CA LYS A 13 6.39 -21.59 -17.85
C LYS A 13 4.86 -21.54 -17.86
N ALA A 14 4.22 -21.34 -16.71
CA ALA A 14 2.77 -21.22 -16.62
C ALA A 14 2.25 -19.99 -17.37
N GLN A 15 2.91 -18.83 -17.22
CA GLN A 15 2.56 -17.62 -17.96
C GLN A 15 2.76 -17.77 -19.48
N LYS A 16 3.88 -18.35 -19.92
CA LYS A 16 4.10 -18.62 -21.35
C LYS A 16 3.05 -19.54 -21.95
N LYS A 17 2.71 -20.62 -21.24
CA LYS A 17 1.67 -21.56 -21.68
C LYS A 17 0.29 -20.89 -21.79
N GLU A 18 -0.06 -20.01 -20.86
CA GLU A 18 -1.31 -19.26 -20.90
C GLU A 18 -1.32 -18.25 -22.07
N GLN A 19 -0.20 -17.56 -22.31
CA GLN A 19 -0.03 -16.66 -23.45
C GLN A 19 -0.15 -17.39 -24.79
N GLU A 20 0.48 -18.56 -24.91
CA GLU A 20 0.39 -19.40 -26.13
C GLU A 20 -1.04 -19.90 -26.37
N THR A 21 -1.72 -20.33 -25.30
CA THR A 21 -3.11 -20.77 -25.39
C THR A 21 -4.05 -19.66 -25.79
N LEU A 22 -3.86 -18.45 -25.26
CA LEU A 22 -4.64 -17.25 -25.63
C LEU A 22 -4.33 -16.81 -27.05
N ALA A 23 -3.06 -16.81 -27.49
CA ALA A 23 -2.65 -16.49 -28.85
C ALA A 23 -3.24 -17.47 -29.87
N GLN A 24 -3.30 -18.78 -29.55
CA GLN A 24 -3.93 -19.80 -30.39
C GLN A 24 -5.45 -19.62 -30.48
N ARG A 25 -6.11 -19.21 -29.40
CA ARG A 25 -7.56 -18.93 -29.40
C ARG A 25 -7.95 -17.69 -30.21
N ILE A 26 -7.05 -16.70 -30.31
CA ILE A 26 -7.28 -15.46 -31.08
C ILE A 26 -7.02 -15.70 -32.59
N GLY A 27 -6.42 -16.83 -32.98
CA GLY A 27 -6.38 -17.32 -34.37
C GLY A 27 -5.51 -16.51 -35.34
N THR A 28 -4.67 -15.60 -34.85
CA THR A 28 -3.76 -14.81 -35.67
C THR A 28 -2.31 -14.97 -35.18
N ASN A 29 -1.42 -15.26 -36.14
CA ASN A 29 0.01 -15.38 -35.89
C ASN A 29 0.71 -13.99 -35.86
N ASP A 30 -0.06 -12.91 -35.84
CA ASP A 30 0.42 -11.54 -35.92
C ASP A 30 0.96 -11.03 -34.58
N GLY A 31 1.96 -10.14 -34.64
CA GLY A 31 2.55 -9.50 -33.45
C GLY A 31 1.52 -8.77 -32.58
N PHE A 32 0.43 -8.28 -33.17
CA PHE A 32 -0.69 -7.65 -32.47
C PHE A 32 -1.44 -8.65 -31.58
N ALA A 33 -1.71 -9.86 -32.07
CA ALA A 33 -2.37 -10.91 -31.27
C ALA A 33 -1.50 -11.32 -30.06
N ARG A 34 -0.17 -11.40 -30.23
CA ARG A 34 0.76 -11.66 -29.13
C ARG A 34 0.77 -10.52 -28.10
N LEU A 35 0.72 -9.28 -28.56
CA LEU A 35 0.64 -8.11 -27.67
C LEU A 35 -0.67 -8.11 -26.87
N VAL A 36 -1.80 -8.37 -27.51
CA VAL A 36 -3.09 -8.48 -26.84
C VAL A 36 -3.10 -9.66 -25.86
N ALA A 37 -2.60 -10.82 -26.26
CA ALA A 37 -2.49 -11.98 -25.38
C ALA A 37 -1.58 -11.70 -24.17
N PHE A 38 -0.48 -10.98 -24.38
CA PHE A 38 0.40 -10.53 -23.29
C PHE A 38 -0.31 -9.57 -22.33
N LEU A 39 -1.01 -8.57 -22.83
CA LEU A 39 -1.75 -7.61 -21.99
C LEU A 39 -2.89 -8.31 -21.22
N VAL A 40 -3.64 -9.18 -21.90
CA VAL A 40 -4.73 -9.93 -21.27
C VAL A 40 -4.18 -10.87 -20.19
N SER A 41 -3.12 -11.63 -20.47
CA SER A 41 -2.53 -12.53 -19.46
C SER A 41 -1.88 -11.78 -18.29
N THR A 42 -1.31 -10.60 -18.56
CA THR A 42 -0.61 -9.79 -17.56
C THR A 42 -1.57 -9.03 -16.63
N ILE A 43 -2.72 -8.61 -17.14
CA ILE A 43 -3.70 -7.80 -16.38
C ILE A 43 -4.91 -8.64 -15.98
N TRP A 44 -5.54 -9.31 -16.95
CA TRP A 44 -6.80 -10.03 -16.72
C TRP A 44 -6.61 -11.31 -15.92
N GLY A 45 -5.53 -12.06 -16.18
CA GLY A 45 -5.21 -13.30 -15.45
C GLY A 45 -5.10 -13.06 -13.93
N PRO A 46 -4.23 -12.14 -13.47
CA PRO A 46 -4.11 -11.80 -12.06
C PRO A 46 -5.40 -11.27 -11.43
N LEU A 47 -6.13 -10.43 -12.16
CA LEU A 47 -7.40 -9.87 -11.68
C LEU A 47 -8.48 -10.95 -11.55
N ALA A 48 -8.60 -11.82 -12.57
CA ALA A 48 -9.54 -12.94 -12.54
C ALA A 48 -9.20 -13.94 -11.42
N SER A 49 -7.91 -14.24 -11.20
CA SER A 49 -7.48 -15.11 -10.09
C SER A 49 -7.81 -14.52 -8.74
N PHE A 50 -7.60 -13.22 -8.56
CA PHE A 50 -7.95 -12.49 -7.35
C PHE A 50 -9.45 -12.57 -7.02
N PHE A 51 -10.32 -12.31 -8.00
CA PHE A 51 -11.77 -12.42 -7.82
C PHE A 51 -12.25 -13.85 -7.65
N ARG A 52 -11.60 -14.82 -8.30
CA ARG A 52 -11.92 -16.24 -8.12
C ARG A 52 -11.60 -16.76 -6.73
N GLN A 53 -10.50 -16.29 -6.13
CA GLN A 53 -10.09 -16.69 -4.78
C GLN A 53 -10.93 -16.04 -3.68
N ASN A 54 -11.26 -14.77 -3.85
CA ASN A 54 -11.92 -13.97 -2.81
C ASN A 54 -13.44 -13.84 -3.02
N GLY A 55 -13.94 -14.18 -4.20
CA GLY A 55 -15.31 -13.88 -4.60
C GLY A 55 -15.50 -12.41 -5.00
N LEU A 56 -16.55 -12.12 -5.78
CA LEU A 56 -16.75 -10.79 -6.34
C LEU A 56 -17.02 -9.73 -5.25
N ALA A 57 -17.89 -10.03 -4.29
CA ALA A 57 -18.28 -9.07 -3.25
C ALA A 57 -17.10 -8.71 -2.32
N ILE A 58 -16.36 -9.71 -1.84
CA ILE A 58 -15.19 -9.51 -0.99
C ILE A 58 -14.06 -8.85 -1.79
N GLY A 59 -13.82 -9.29 -3.03
CA GLY A 59 -12.81 -8.70 -3.90
C GLY A 59 -13.04 -7.23 -4.18
N LEU A 60 -14.28 -6.81 -4.47
CA LEU A 60 -14.63 -5.39 -4.61
C LEU A 60 -14.49 -4.62 -3.30
N GLY A 61 -14.84 -5.24 -2.17
CA GLY A 61 -14.64 -4.63 -0.85
C GLY A 61 -13.15 -4.38 -0.56
N ILE A 62 -12.28 -5.34 -0.86
CA ILE A 62 -10.83 -5.20 -0.70
C ILE A 62 -10.27 -4.10 -1.61
N LEU A 63 -10.64 -4.10 -2.90
CA LEU A 63 -10.19 -3.06 -3.84
C LEU A 63 -10.67 -1.68 -3.43
N GLY A 64 -11.93 -1.56 -3.00
CA GLY A 64 -12.50 -0.32 -2.47
C GLY A 64 -11.74 0.16 -1.22
N PHE A 65 -11.43 -0.73 -0.30
CA PHE A 65 -10.63 -0.42 0.89
C PHE A 65 -9.22 0.06 0.52
N VAL A 66 -8.52 -0.67 -0.37
CA VAL A 66 -7.18 -0.31 -0.85
C VAL A 66 -7.20 1.06 -1.51
N LEU A 67 -8.17 1.33 -2.38
CA LEU A 67 -8.33 2.62 -3.04
C LEU A 67 -8.55 3.75 -2.03
N LEU A 68 -9.49 3.57 -1.09
CA LEU A 68 -9.79 4.58 -0.08
C LEU A 68 -8.58 4.85 0.83
N PHE A 69 -7.86 3.79 1.22
CA PHE A 69 -6.64 3.92 2.01
C PHE A 69 -5.58 4.74 1.27
N LYS A 70 -5.29 4.40 0.01
CA LYS A 70 -4.28 5.08 -0.81
C LYS A 70 -4.67 6.52 -1.16
N VAL A 71 -5.92 6.77 -1.46
CA VAL A 71 -6.42 8.14 -1.70
C VAL A 71 -6.30 8.98 -0.43
N GLY A 72 -6.67 8.43 0.73
CA GLY A 72 -6.52 9.09 2.02
C GLY A 72 -5.07 9.44 2.34
N GLU A 73 -4.16 8.47 2.21
CA GLU A 73 -2.72 8.65 2.43
C GLU A 73 -2.13 9.72 1.49
N ALA A 74 -2.42 9.64 0.19
CA ALA A 74 -1.92 10.59 -0.81
C ALA A 74 -2.46 12.01 -0.61
N PHE A 75 -3.73 12.13 -0.22
CA PHE A 75 -4.37 13.42 0.05
C PHE A 75 -3.76 14.07 1.29
N MET A 76 -3.66 13.36 2.38
CA MET A 76 -3.07 13.84 3.63
C MET A 76 -1.61 14.26 3.44
N GLY A 77 -0.80 13.46 2.74
CA GLY A 77 0.61 13.77 2.49
C GLY A 77 0.84 15.06 1.68
N LYS A 78 -0.10 15.46 0.82
CA LYS A 78 -0.02 16.72 0.07
C LYS A 78 -0.61 17.90 0.82
N MET A 79 -1.75 17.69 1.49
CA MET A 79 -2.45 18.76 2.21
C MET A 79 -1.72 19.19 3.47
N SER A 80 -0.99 18.28 4.13
CA SER A 80 -0.21 18.61 5.33
C SER A 80 0.82 19.72 5.10
N LEU A 81 1.52 19.71 3.96
CA LEU A 81 2.50 20.76 3.63
C LEU A 81 1.87 22.15 3.46
N ILE A 82 0.69 22.19 2.85
CA ILE A 82 -0.08 23.44 2.68
C ILE A 82 -0.54 23.93 4.05
N PHE A 83 -1.13 23.03 4.84
CA PHE A 83 -1.59 23.31 6.18
C PHE A 83 -0.50 23.88 7.10
N TYR A 84 0.71 23.29 7.09
CA TYR A 84 1.84 23.77 7.89
C TYR A 84 2.25 25.20 7.51
N SER A 85 2.26 25.52 6.21
CA SER A 85 2.59 26.86 5.73
C SER A 85 1.49 27.88 6.07
N GLU A 86 0.22 27.50 6.07
CA GLU A 86 -0.91 28.35 6.46
C GLU A 86 -0.91 28.69 7.96
N ILE A 87 -0.50 27.78 8.83
CA ILE A 87 -0.34 28.04 10.26
C ILE A 87 0.87 28.97 10.53
N GLY A 88 1.75 29.17 9.54
CA GLY A 88 2.87 30.09 9.63
C GLY A 88 4.21 29.44 9.99
N PHE A 89 4.36 28.13 9.77
CA PHE A 89 5.65 27.46 9.86
C PHE A 89 6.50 27.74 8.62
N SER A 90 7.79 28.04 8.83
CA SER A 90 8.72 28.23 7.72
C SER A 90 9.06 26.90 7.05
N LYS A 91 9.52 26.98 5.79
CA LYS A 91 9.99 25.78 5.07
C LYS A 91 11.15 25.07 5.77
N SER A 92 11.99 25.83 6.50
CA SER A 92 13.08 25.28 7.32
C SER A 92 12.56 24.52 8.54
N ASP A 93 11.53 25.03 9.23
CA ASP A 93 10.92 24.36 10.37
C ASP A 93 10.27 23.05 9.92
N ILE A 94 9.49 23.10 8.83
CA ILE A 94 8.87 21.91 8.24
C ILE A 94 9.93 20.87 7.83
N ALA A 95 11.03 21.30 7.22
CA ALA A 95 12.11 20.39 6.82
C ALA A 95 12.81 19.76 8.02
N LEU A 96 13.02 20.53 9.10
CA LEU A 96 13.68 20.04 10.31
C LEU A 96 12.82 18.98 11.02
N TYR A 97 11.57 19.28 11.28
CA TYR A 97 10.67 18.39 12.04
C TYR A 97 10.16 17.22 11.20
N SER A 98 9.76 17.45 9.96
CA SER A 98 9.19 16.38 9.11
C SER A 98 10.26 15.51 8.43
N LYS A 99 11.41 16.06 8.05
CA LYS A 99 12.45 15.29 7.36
C LYS A 99 13.66 14.96 8.24
N GLY A 100 14.02 15.85 9.18
CA GLY A 100 15.19 15.66 10.03
C GLY A 100 14.98 14.54 11.05
N LEU A 101 13.85 14.50 11.72
CA LEU A 101 13.51 13.45 12.70
C LEU A 101 12.75 12.28 12.04
N GLY A 102 11.95 12.56 11.02
CA GLY A 102 11.03 11.60 10.40
C GLY A 102 11.71 10.36 9.82
N TRP A 103 12.92 10.48 9.23
CA TRP A 103 13.58 9.32 8.63
C TRP A 103 14.01 8.28 9.68
N ILE A 104 14.48 8.70 10.84
CA ILE A 104 14.86 7.78 11.94
C ILE A 104 13.60 7.10 12.48
N THR A 105 12.57 7.89 12.73
CA THR A 105 11.27 7.41 13.20
C THR A 105 10.69 6.39 12.22
N THR A 106 10.67 6.71 10.92
CA THR A 106 10.17 5.81 9.88
C THR A 106 10.92 4.46 9.89
N VAL A 107 12.24 4.46 9.92
CA VAL A 107 13.02 3.20 9.93
C VAL A 107 12.71 2.37 11.18
N VAL A 108 12.77 2.97 12.37
CA VAL A 108 12.54 2.27 13.63
C VAL A 108 11.12 1.71 13.69
N PHE A 109 10.12 2.54 13.40
CA PHE A 109 8.71 2.13 13.53
C PHE A 109 8.22 1.26 12.36
N THR A 110 8.87 1.31 11.20
CA THR A 110 8.66 0.31 10.14
C THR A 110 9.08 -1.08 10.62
N LEU A 111 10.24 -1.22 11.26
CA LEU A 111 10.71 -2.50 11.81
C LEU A 111 9.79 -2.99 12.94
N LEU A 112 9.44 -2.12 13.87
CA LEU A 112 8.53 -2.46 14.97
C LEU A 112 7.13 -2.81 14.46
N GLY A 113 6.63 -2.07 13.49
CA GLY A 113 5.36 -2.33 12.83
C GLY A 113 5.33 -3.67 12.11
N GLY A 114 6.43 -4.02 11.40
CA GLY A 114 6.60 -5.32 10.77
C GLY A 114 6.59 -6.46 11.78
N PHE A 115 7.34 -6.34 12.86
CA PHE A 115 7.33 -7.32 13.95
C PHE A 115 5.94 -7.49 14.57
N PHE A 116 5.26 -6.38 14.83
CA PHE A 116 3.90 -6.39 15.36
C PHE A 116 2.91 -7.04 14.39
N ALA A 117 2.99 -6.72 13.08
CA ALA A 117 2.11 -7.28 12.06
C ALA A 117 2.28 -8.81 11.92
N ILE A 118 3.52 -9.31 12.04
CA ILE A 118 3.80 -10.76 12.06
C ILE A 118 3.20 -11.42 13.29
N ARG A 119 3.30 -10.80 14.46
CA ARG A 119 2.87 -11.40 15.73
C ARG A 119 1.35 -11.30 15.94
N SER A 120 0.72 -10.18 15.60
CA SER A 120 -0.72 -9.93 15.82
C SER A 120 -1.61 -10.32 14.65
N GLY A 121 -1.01 -10.53 13.47
CA GLY A 121 -1.69 -10.75 12.21
C GLY A 121 -1.97 -9.43 11.46
N ALA A 122 -1.87 -9.49 10.12
CA ALA A 122 -1.93 -8.32 9.25
C ALA A 122 -3.23 -7.50 9.38
N VAL A 123 -4.38 -8.18 9.51
CA VAL A 123 -5.69 -7.49 9.60
C VAL A 123 -5.80 -6.69 10.90
N ARG A 124 -5.36 -7.25 12.03
CA ARG A 124 -5.37 -6.55 13.31
C ARG A 124 -4.37 -5.39 13.31
N ALA A 125 -3.17 -5.61 12.76
CA ALA A 125 -2.17 -4.56 12.62
C ALA A 125 -2.69 -3.41 11.78
N LEU A 126 -3.36 -3.69 10.65
CA LEU A 126 -3.94 -2.69 9.78
C LEU A 126 -5.06 -1.89 10.46
N PHE A 127 -5.92 -2.55 11.23
CA PHE A 127 -6.99 -1.90 11.98
C PHE A 127 -6.44 -0.95 13.06
N ILE A 128 -5.43 -1.40 13.83
CA ILE A 128 -4.77 -0.57 14.85
C ILE A 128 -4.05 0.61 14.20
N ALA A 129 -3.36 0.37 13.06
CA ALA A 129 -2.71 1.41 12.29
C ALA A 129 -3.71 2.48 11.80
N GLY A 130 -4.86 2.06 11.29
CA GLY A 130 -5.93 2.97 10.86
C GLY A 130 -6.46 3.85 12.00
N ILE A 131 -6.66 3.28 13.20
CA ILE A 131 -7.05 4.03 14.39
C ILE A 131 -5.96 5.03 14.78
N ALA A 132 -4.69 4.60 14.77
CA ALA A 132 -3.56 5.47 15.08
C ALA A 132 -3.47 6.67 14.12
N MET A 133 -3.62 6.44 12.81
CA MET A 133 -3.67 7.52 11.81
C MET A 133 -4.85 8.46 12.01
N ALA A 134 -6.03 7.94 12.36
CA ALA A 134 -7.18 8.78 12.67
C ALA A 134 -6.95 9.64 13.93
N ALA A 135 -6.27 9.09 14.94
CA ALA A 135 -5.95 9.80 16.16
C ALA A 135 -4.92 10.91 15.92
N THR A 136 -3.90 10.69 15.06
CA THR A 136 -2.92 11.74 14.72
C THR A 136 -3.57 12.90 13.97
N ASN A 137 -4.57 12.64 13.12
CA ASN A 137 -5.33 13.70 12.46
C ASN A 137 -6.07 14.63 13.43
N ILE A 138 -6.50 14.13 14.61
CA ILE A 138 -7.09 14.96 15.65
C ILE A 138 -6.05 15.93 16.22
N MET A 139 -4.79 15.54 16.32
CA MET A 139 -3.72 16.43 16.77
C MET A 139 -3.48 17.59 15.81
N PHE A 140 -3.57 17.36 14.50
CA PHE A 140 -3.51 18.45 13.53
C PHE A 140 -4.72 19.39 13.64
N SER A 141 -5.90 18.88 13.98
CA SER A 141 -7.07 19.72 14.27
C SER A 141 -6.85 20.58 15.51
N ILE A 142 -6.23 20.06 16.55
CA ILE A 142 -5.86 20.82 17.76
C ILE A 142 -4.82 21.87 17.40
N LEU A 143 -3.84 21.55 16.57
CA LEU A 143 -2.84 22.50 16.11
C LEU A 143 -3.48 23.65 15.31
N ALA A 144 -4.52 23.36 14.49
CA ALA A 144 -5.25 24.38 13.77
C ALA A 144 -5.96 25.38 14.71
N TRP A 145 -6.47 24.90 15.85
CA TRP A 145 -7.14 25.77 16.85
C TRP A 145 -6.16 26.56 17.71
N THR A 146 -5.05 25.96 18.09
CA THR A 146 -4.04 26.60 18.96
C THR A 146 -3.15 27.59 18.19
N GLY A 147 -3.11 27.48 16.86
CA GLY A 147 -2.21 28.27 16.02
C GLY A 147 -0.75 27.77 16.09
N LYS A 148 0.20 28.64 15.72
CA LYS A 148 1.62 28.30 15.65
C LYS A 148 2.18 27.94 17.03
N SER A 149 2.38 26.63 17.25
CA SER A 149 3.02 26.05 18.43
C SER A 149 4.05 25.03 17.98
N GLU A 150 5.34 25.36 18.14
CA GLU A 150 6.44 24.49 17.67
C GLU A 150 6.45 23.13 18.37
N TRP A 151 6.20 23.12 19.67
CA TRP A 151 6.11 21.88 20.46
C TRP A 151 4.96 20.97 19.97
N LEU A 152 3.76 21.53 19.82
CA LEU A 152 2.61 20.76 19.39
C LEU A 152 2.79 20.26 17.93
N PHE A 153 3.39 21.07 17.08
CA PHE A 153 3.74 20.71 15.72
C PHE A 153 4.74 19.54 15.70
N ALA A 154 5.85 19.65 16.47
CA ALA A 154 6.85 18.59 16.53
C ALA A 154 6.24 17.25 16.99
N VAL A 155 5.40 17.27 18.03
CA VAL A 155 4.73 16.07 18.56
C VAL A 155 3.73 15.52 17.55
N ALA A 156 2.93 16.37 16.91
CA ALA A 156 1.94 15.94 15.93
C ALA A 156 2.59 15.26 14.72
N VAL A 157 3.64 15.88 14.15
CA VAL A 157 4.39 15.31 13.02
C VAL A 157 5.07 14.01 13.41
N LEU A 158 5.71 13.94 14.59
CA LEU A 158 6.37 12.72 15.04
C LEU A 158 5.41 11.55 15.21
N LEU A 159 4.25 11.78 15.82
CA LEU A 159 3.24 10.75 16.01
C LEU A 159 2.59 10.33 14.70
N ASP A 160 2.42 11.27 13.77
CA ASP A 160 1.91 10.99 12.42
C ASP A 160 2.89 10.14 11.61
N ASP A 161 4.18 10.46 11.63
CA ASP A 161 5.24 9.67 11.00
C ASP A 161 5.31 8.23 11.56
N ILE A 162 5.13 8.07 12.88
CA ILE A 162 5.05 6.76 13.53
C ILE A 162 3.84 5.98 13.04
N ALA A 163 2.66 6.60 13.04
CA ALA A 163 1.42 5.98 12.61
C ALA A 163 1.48 5.61 11.12
N ALA A 164 2.01 6.50 10.27
CA ALA A 164 2.17 6.27 8.83
C ALA A 164 3.15 5.14 8.53
N ALA A 165 4.31 5.08 9.22
CA ALA A 165 5.27 3.99 9.07
C ALA A 165 4.66 2.64 9.44
N PHE A 166 3.93 2.59 10.56
CA PHE A 166 3.23 1.40 11.02
C PHE A 166 2.12 0.98 10.04
N ALA A 167 1.32 1.93 9.56
CA ALA A 167 0.24 1.70 8.61
C ALA A 167 0.74 1.17 7.27
N THR A 168 1.83 1.73 6.75
CA THR A 168 2.45 1.29 5.49
C THR A 168 2.87 -0.18 5.57
N VAL A 169 3.54 -0.59 6.65
CA VAL A 169 3.97 -2.00 6.81
C VAL A 169 2.78 -2.93 7.01
N ALA A 170 1.80 -2.54 7.82
CA ALA A 170 0.59 -3.33 8.02
C ALA A 170 -0.18 -3.51 6.70
N PHE A 171 -0.26 -2.46 5.88
CA PHE A 171 -0.89 -2.48 4.57
C PHE A 171 -0.16 -3.39 3.58
N VAL A 172 1.18 -3.28 3.47
CA VAL A 172 1.99 -4.16 2.62
C VAL A 172 1.86 -5.61 3.08
N THR A 173 1.87 -5.88 4.38
CA THR A 173 1.66 -7.22 4.93
C THR A 173 0.27 -7.76 4.60
N PHE A 174 -0.76 -6.92 4.68
CA PHE A 174 -2.12 -7.28 4.30
C PHE A 174 -2.22 -7.63 2.81
N ILE A 175 -1.68 -6.79 1.92
CA ILE A 175 -1.65 -7.07 0.48
C ILE A 175 -0.90 -8.37 0.20
N SER A 176 0.21 -8.63 0.90
CA SER A 176 1.00 -9.87 0.74
C SER A 176 0.19 -11.13 1.01
N LEU A 177 -0.82 -11.08 1.87
CA LEU A 177 -1.71 -12.20 2.14
C LEU A 177 -2.76 -12.42 1.04
N LEU A 178 -3.08 -11.37 0.29
CA LEU A 178 -4.11 -11.42 -0.76
C LEU A 178 -3.55 -11.83 -2.12
N VAL A 179 -2.25 -11.65 -2.31
CA VAL A 179 -1.59 -11.86 -3.60
C VAL A 179 -1.40 -13.35 -3.89
N ASP A 180 -1.86 -13.77 -5.07
CA ASP A 180 -1.59 -15.11 -5.60
C ASP A 180 -0.10 -15.27 -5.93
N ARG A 181 0.51 -16.34 -5.43
CA ARG A 181 1.93 -16.63 -5.65
C ARG A 181 2.31 -16.80 -7.13
N THR A 182 1.35 -17.15 -7.97
CA THR A 182 1.56 -17.30 -9.42
C THR A 182 1.71 -15.93 -10.12
N TYR A 183 1.00 -14.92 -9.63
CA TYR A 183 0.94 -13.58 -10.23
C TYR A 183 1.45 -12.48 -9.30
N THR A 184 2.38 -12.80 -8.41
CA THR A 184 2.83 -11.93 -7.32
C THR A 184 3.18 -10.51 -7.79
N ALA A 185 4.04 -10.39 -8.82
CA ALA A 185 4.51 -9.08 -9.29
C ALA A 185 3.37 -8.20 -9.83
N THR A 186 2.48 -8.78 -10.63
CA THR A 186 1.37 -8.03 -11.26
C THR A 186 0.30 -7.65 -10.23
N GLN A 187 -0.05 -8.57 -9.32
CA GLN A 187 -1.04 -8.28 -8.28
C GLN A 187 -0.52 -7.24 -7.28
N TYR A 188 0.77 -7.27 -6.91
CA TYR A 188 1.37 -6.21 -6.11
C TYR A 188 1.31 -4.86 -6.82
N ALA A 189 1.63 -4.81 -8.11
CA ALA A 189 1.58 -3.56 -8.87
C ALA A 189 0.15 -3.00 -9.02
N LEU A 190 -0.87 -3.85 -8.99
CA LEU A 190 -2.28 -3.43 -9.03
C LEU A 190 -2.81 -2.96 -7.67
N LEU A 191 -2.27 -3.49 -6.56
CA LEU A 191 -2.78 -3.25 -5.20
C LEU A 191 -1.94 -2.22 -4.42
N ALA A 192 -0.71 -1.93 -4.84
CA ALA A 192 0.18 -0.97 -4.18
C ALA A 192 0.08 0.43 -4.79
#